data_f842bdb0caa33ab19bfe79dadc79852d
#
_entry.id   f842bdb0caa33ab19bfe79dadc79852d
#
_cell.length_a   1.000
_cell.length_b   1.000
_cell.length_c   1.000
_cell.angle_alpha   90.00
_cell.angle_beta   90.00
_cell.angle_gamma   90.00
#
_symmetry.space_group_name_H-M   'P 1'
#
loop_
_entity.id
_entity.type
_entity.pdbx_description
1 polymer ?
#
loop_
_entity_poly.entity_id
_entity_poly.type
_entity_poly.pdbx_seq_one_letter_code
_entity_poly.pdbx_strand_id
1 'polypeptide(L)'
;TKPEGFLRKALHKAGFRYRLNCSKLPGKPDIVLKKYGAVIFVNGCFWHGHKDCPKSKIPETNKDFWLKKIGGNMARDEKNIKELRKDGWRVLVVWTCAFGNKKFSENTVEKTISWLKSSDEFREISNQQPPERAAKIGSSEE
;
A
#
# COMPACT_ATOMS: atom_id res chain seq x y z
N THR A 1 -7.37 -10.53 3.56
CA THR A 1 -7.41 -10.87 2.14
C THR A 1 -6.17 -11.62 1.71
N LYS A 2 -6.21 -12.22 0.52
CA LYS A 2 -5.06 -12.97 0.04
C LYS A 2 -3.80 -12.11 -0.14
N PRO A 3 -3.88 -10.92 -0.75
CA PRO A 3 -2.68 -10.09 -0.90
C PRO A 3 -2.06 -9.70 0.43
N GLU A 4 -2.87 -9.33 1.38
CA GLU A 4 -2.37 -8.94 2.69
C GLU A 4 -1.74 -10.12 3.39
N GLY A 5 -2.38 -11.29 3.32
CA GLY A 5 -1.85 -12.51 3.92
C GLY A 5 -0.52 -12.92 3.30
N PHE A 6 -0.41 -12.79 1.99
CA PHE A 6 0.82 -13.12 1.28
C PHE A 6 1.96 -12.21 1.75
N LEU A 7 1.68 -10.91 1.81
CA LEU A 7 2.70 -9.95 2.19
C LEU A 7 3.18 -10.16 3.64
N ARG A 8 2.24 -10.33 4.57
CA ARG A 8 2.65 -10.48 5.97
C ARG A 8 3.43 -11.77 6.21
N LYS A 9 3.07 -12.85 5.52
CA LYS A 9 3.80 -14.10 5.66
C LYS A 9 5.21 -13.97 5.11
N ALA A 10 5.36 -13.30 3.97
CA ALA A 10 6.66 -13.10 3.36
C ALA A 10 7.55 -12.23 4.26
N LEU A 11 6.97 -11.20 4.87
CA LEU A 11 7.72 -10.35 5.78
C LEU A 11 8.15 -11.12 7.04
N HIS A 12 7.26 -11.94 7.56
CA HIS A 12 7.61 -12.75 8.74
C HIS A 12 8.74 -13.72 8.42
N LYS A 13 8.66 -14.36 7.26
CA LYS A 13 9.69 -15.28 6.83
C LYS A 13 11.04 -14.58 6.66
N ALA A 14 10.99 -13.30 6.25
CA ALA A 14 12.22 -12.52 6.09
C ALA A 14 12.75 -11.96 7.41
N GLY A 15 12.10 -12.26 8.52
CA GLY A 15 12.59 -11.86 9.84
C GLY A 15 11.92 -10.64 10.45
N PHE A 16 10.94 -10.06 9.77
CA PHE A 16 10.26 -8.88 10.29
C PHE A 16 9.17 -9.29 11.29
N ARG A 17 9.00 -8.49 12.32
CA ARG A 17 7.95 -8.73 13.32
C ARG A 17 7.01 -7.54 13.33
N TYR A 18 5.71 -7.79 13.47
CA TYR A 18 4.70 -6.78 13.29
C TYR A 18 3.43 -7.08 14.07
N ARG A 19 2.55 -6.11 14.13
CA ARG A 19 1.21 -6.27 14.67
C ARG A 19 0.24 -6.09 13.51
N LEU A 20 -0.90 -6.76 13.59
CA LEU A 20 -1.91 -6.72 12.54
C LEU A 20 -3.11 -5.88 12.96
N ASN A 21 -3.70 -5.22 11.95
CA ASN A 21 -4.98 -4.51 12.11
C ASN A 21 -5.10 -3.67 13.38
N CYS A 22 -4.12 -2.81 13.59
CA CYS A 22 -4.07 -2.01 14.81
C CYS A 22 -5.15 -0.93 14.80
N SER A 23 -6.22 -1.16 15.57
CA SER A 23 -7.36 -0.26 15.60
C SER A 23 -7.08 1.06 16.34
N LYS A 24 -5.97 1.12 17.05
CA LYS A 24 -5.60 2.34 17.78
C LYS A 24 -4.96 3.40 16.90
N LEU A 25 -4.57 3.03 15.69
CA LEU A 25 -3.95 3.99 14.77
C LEU A 25 -4.95 4.44 13.71
N PRO A 26 -4.82 5.68 13.21
CA PRO A 26 -5.72 6.18 12.16
C PRO A 26 -5.75 5.24 10.97
N GLY A 27 -6.94 4.91 10.49
CA GLY A 27 -7.11 4.03 9.33
C GLY A 27 -6.91 2.56 9.58
N LYS A 28 -6.58 2.16 10.78
CA LYS A 28 -6.35 0.75 11.14
C LYS A 28 -5.40 0.07 10.18
N PRO A 29 -4.12 0.47 10.17
CA PRO A 29 -3.17 -0.14 9.23
C PRO A 29 -3.17 -1.65 9.32
N ASP A 30 -3.01 -2.32 8.18
CA ASP A 30 -3.00 -3.77 8.12
C ASP A 30 -1.80 -4.36 8.84
N ILE A 31 -0.64 -3.70 8.70
CA ILE A 31 0.60 -4.19 9.30
C ILE A 31 1.32 -3.02 9.97
N VAL A 32 1.72 -3.20 11.22
CA VAL A 32 2.46 -2.18 11.97
C VAL A 32 3.80 -2.74 12.41
N LEU A 33 4.89 -2.08 11.97
CA LEU A 33 6.24 -2.49 12.33
C LEU A 33 6.87 -1.42 13.20
N LYS A 34 6.68 -1.53 14.50
CA LYS A 34 7.15 -0.54 15.45
C LYS A 34 8.64 -0.29 15.37
N LYS A 35 9.42 -1.33 15.20
CA LYS A 35 10.86 -1.23 15.13
C LYS A 35 11.30 -0.29 14.01
N TYR A 36 10.54 -0.23 12.94
CA TYR A 36 10.85 0.59 11.78
C TYR A 36 10.07 1.91 11.76
N GLY A 37 9.20 2.12 12.74
CA GLY A 37 8.35 3.29 12.78
C GLY A 37 7.44 3.34 11.55
N ALA A 38 7.01 2.18 11.07
CA ALA A 38 6.32 2.07 9.78
C ALA A 38 4.98 1.37 9.89
N VAL A 39 4.04 1.80 9.06
CA VAL A 39 2.76 1.13 8.91
C VAL A 39 2.54 0.83 7.44
N ILE A 40 1.84 -0.26 7.16
CA ILE A 40 1.55 -0.67 5.79
C ILE A 40 0.05 -0.88 5.64
N PHE A 41 -0.51 -0.26 4.59
CA PHE A 41 -1.89 -0.48 4.20
C PHE A 41 -1.87 -1.31 2.92
N VAL A 42 -2.69 -2.37 2.86
CA VAL A 42 -2.87 -3.14 1.62
C VAL A 42 -4.26 -2.79 1.13
N ASN A 43 -4.32 -1.90 0.15
CA ASN A 43 -5.59 -1.33 -0.32
C ASN A 43 -6.13 -2.00 -1.57
N GLY A 44 -7.41 -2.38 -1.54
CA GLY A 44 -8.09 -2.89 -2.72
C GLY A 44 -8.28 -1.76 -3.71
N CYS A 45 -7.92 -1.99 -4.96
CA CYS A 45 -7.91 -0.92 -5.96
C CYS A 45 -9.29 -0.29 -6.17
N PHE A 46 -10.33 -1.10 -6.24
CA PHE A 46 -11.68 -0.58 -6.44
C PHE A 46 -12.15 0.25 -5.25
N TRP A 47 -12.06 -0.33 -4.05
CA TRP A 47 -12.64 0.29 -2.85
C TRP A 47 -11.94 1.57 -2.43
N HIS A 48 -10.67 1.69 -2.76
CA HIS A 48 -9.88 2.87 -2.38
C HIS A 48 -9.57 3.78 -3.56
N GLY A 49 -10.25 3.54 -4.72
CA GLY A 49 -10.13 4.43 -5.86
C GLY A 49 -8.72 4.57 -6.43
N HIS A 50 -8.06 3.45 -6.66
CA HIS A 50 -6.69 3.48 -7.16
C HIS A 50 -6.62 4.21 -8.49
N LYS A 51 -5.88 5.30 -8.53
CA LYS A 51 -5.81 6.17 -9.69
C LYS A 51 -5.20 5.48 -10.90
N ASP A 52 -5.82 5.68 -12.07
CA ASP A 52 -5.35 5.14 -13.35
C ASP A 52 -5.20 3.61 -13.36
N CYS A 53 -5.97 2.91 -12.56
CA CYS A 53 -5.93 1.46 -12.51
C CYS A 53 -7.21 0.87 -13.10
N PRO A 54 -7.11 -0.06 -14.05
CA PRO A 54 -8.29 -0.66 -14.67
C PRO A 54 -9.21 -1.33 -13.65
N LYS A 55 -8.66 -1.83 -12.56
CA LYS A 55 -9.45 -2.51 -11.54
C LYS A 55 -10.30 -1.56 -10.70
N SER A 56 -10.06 -0.26 -10.80
CA SER A 56 -10.83 0.73 -10.06
C SER A 56 -11.91 1.38 -10.87
N LYS A 57 -12.22 0.84 -12.06
CA LYS A 57 -13.25 1.41 -12.91
C LYS A 57 -14.62 1.40 -12.23
N ILE A 58 -15.28 2.55 -12.23
CA ILE A 58 -16.60 2.69 -11.62
C ILE A 58 -17.68 2.08 -12.54
N PRO A 59 -18.57 1.24 -11.99
CA PRO A 59 -19.65 0.67 -12.80
C PRO A 59 -20.60 1.74 -13.30
N GLU A 60 -21.21 1.54 -14.45
CA GLU A 60 -22.18 2.48 -14.99
C GLU A 60 -23.48 2.42 -14.19
N THR A 61 -23.85 1.22 -13.71
CA THR A 61 -25.04 1.05 -12.87
C THR A 61 -24.78 1.68 -11.50
N ASN A 62 -25.66 2.57 -11.07
CA ASN A 62 -25.57 3.26 -9.79
C ASN A 62 -24.26 4.06 -9.71
N LYS A 63 -23.87 4.64 -10.82
CA LYS A 63 -22.61 5.37 -10.91
C LYS A 63 -22.44 6.44 -9.83
N ASP A 64 -23.50 7.22 -9.60
CA ASP A 64 -23.42 8.30 -8.60
C ASP A 64 -23.19 7.76 -7.19
N PHE A 65 -23.82 6.63 -6.89
CA PHE A 65 -23.65 5.99 -5.59
C PHE A 65 -22.19 5.60 -5.40
N TRP A 66 -21.59 4.95 -6.41
CA TRP A 66 -20.22 4.48 -6.32
C TRP A 66 -19.22 5.62 -6.29
N LEU A 67 -19.46 6.68 -7.06
CA LEU A 67 -18.57 7.84 -7.04
C LEU A 67 -18.52 8.46 -5.65
N LYS A 68 -19.67 8.58 -5.01
CA LYS A 68 -19.74 9.14 -3.67
C LYS A 68 -19.08 8.22 -2.64
N LYS A 69 -19.35 6.93 -2.75
CA LYS A 69 -18.81 5.95 -1.81
C LYS A 69 -17.29 5.88 -1.89
N ILE A 70 -16.77 5.73 -3.10
CA ILE A 70 -15.32 5.64 -3.30
C ILE A 70 -14.64 6.96 -2.97
N GLY A 71 -15.25 8.10 -3.35
CA GLY A 71 -14.70 9.41 -3.02
C GLY A 71 -14.57 9.60 -1.52
N GLY A 72 -15.57 9.13 -0.75
CA GLY A 72 -15.50 9.20 0.70
C GLY A 72 -14.37 8.34 1.26
N ASN A 73 -14.17 7.16 0.68
CA ASN A 73 -13.11 6.28 1.12
C ASN A 73 -11.75 6.93 0.85
N MET A 74 -11.59 7.53 -0.33
CA MET A 74 -10.33 8.20 -0.69
C MET A 74 -10.03 9.36 0.24
N ALA A 75 -11.04 10.14 0.59
CA ALA A 75 -10.86 11.27 1.48
C ALA A 75 -10.44 10.82 2.89
N ARG A 76 -11.05 9.75 3.36
CA ARG A 76 -10.68 9.21 4.68
C ARG A 76 -9.26 8.66 4.67
N ASP A 77 -8.86 7.97 3.58
CA ASP A 77 -7.51 7.43 3.46
C ASP A 77 -6.49 8.56 3.51
N GLU A 78 -6.74 9.64 2.79
CA GLU A 78 -5.83 10.76 2.75
C GLU A 78 -5.68 11.40 4.13
N LYS A 79 -6.79 11.56 4.83
CA LYS A 79 -6.78 12.14 6.17
C LYS A 79 -6.00 11.24 7.13
N ASN A 80 -6.24 9.93 7.07
CA ASN A 80 -5.57 8.99 7.95
C ASN A 80 -4.07 8.97 7.72
N ILE A 81 -3.65 9.02 6.47
CA ILE A 81 -2.23 9.03 6.13
C ILE A 81 -1.57 10.30 6.66
N LYS A 82 -2.24 11.44 6.51
CA LYS A 82 -1.70 12.70 7.01
C LYS A 82 -1.52 12.65 8.53
N GLU A 83 -2.50 12.09 9.23
CA GLU A 83 -2.43 12.01 10.68
C GLU A 83 -1.29 11.09 11.12
N LEU A 84 -1.13 9.95 10.45
CA LEU A 84 -0.06 9.02 10.77
C LEU A 84 1.30 9.67 10.56
N ARG A 85 1.47 10.35 9.43
CA ARG A 85 2.75 11.00 9.12
C ARG A 85 3.05 12.13 10.10
N LYS A 86 2.02 12.85 10.53
CA LYS A 86 2.19 13.91 11.50
C LYS A 86 2.68 13.35 12.83
N ASP A 87 2.22 12.13 13.17
CA ASP A 87 2.61 11.47 14.41
C ASP A 87 3.96 10.76 14.29
N GLY A 88 4.64 10.91 13.17
CA GLY A 88 5.97 10.35 13.01
C GLY A 88 6.04 8.99 12.35
N TRP A 89 4.90 8.43 11.93
CA TRP A 89 4.90 7.14 11.27
C TRP A 89 5.29 7.27 9.80
N ARG A 90 6.06 6.31 9.34
CA ARG A 90 6.32 6.16 7.91
C ARG A 90 5.19 5.32 7.34
N VAL A 91 4.70 5.65 6.16
CA VAL A 91 3.52 5.00 5.60
C VAL A 91 3.80 4.40 4.23
N LEU A 92 3.42 3.14 4.07
CA LEU A 92 3.49 2.46 2.77
C LEU A 92 2.10 2.01 2.39
N VAL A 93 1.67 2.33 1.17
CA VAL A 93 0.40 1.85 0.63
C VAL A 93 0.72 0.86 -0.47
N VAL A 94 0.27 -0.39 -0.31
CA VAL A 94 0.49 -1.42 -1.31
C VAL A 94 -0.87 -1.74 -1.93
N TRP A 95 -1.00 -1.48 -3.23
CA TRP A 95 -2.26 -1.72 -3.93
C TRP A 95 -2.37 -3.17 -4.33
N THR A 96 -3.59 -3.74 -4.29
CA THR A 96 -3.75 -5.16 -4.56
C THR A 96 -3.36 -5.54 -5.99
N CYS A 97 -3.36 -4.60 -6.93
CA CYS A 97 -2.90 -4.89 -8.27
C CYS A 97 -1.41 -5.26 -8.32
N ALA A 98 -0.66 -4.94 -7.27
CA ALA A 98 0.75 -5.31 -7.19
C ALA A 98 0.95 -6.81 -6.94
N PHE A 99 -0.16 -7.54 -6.73
CA PHE A 99 -0.10 -8.98 -6.50
C PHE A 99 -0.78 -9.74 -7.64
N GLY A 100 -0.79 -9.15 -8.83
CA GLY A 100 -1.50 -9.72 -9.98
C GLY A 100 -1.00 -11.08 -10.44
N ASN A 101 0.27 -11.38 -10.24
CA ASN A 101 0.80 -12.69 -10.54
C ASN A 101 2.00 -12.94 -9.62
N LYS A 102 2.59 -14.14 -9.72
CA LYS A 102 3.67 -14.52 -8.83
C LYS A 102 4.87 -13.58 -8.92
N LYS A 103 5.25 -13.22 -10.13
CA LYS A 103 6.41 -12.36 -10.31
C LYS A 103 6.18 -10.97 -9.72
N PHE A 104 4.98 -10.39 -9.93
CA PHE A 104 4.66 -9.10 -9.34
C PHE A 104 4.62 -9.22 -7.82
N SER A 105 4.08 -10.32 -7.30
CA SER A 105 4.01 -10.51 -5.85
C SER A 105 5.40 -10.54 -5.23
N GLU A 106 6.32 -11.26 -5.85
CA GLU A 106 7.69 -11.35 -5.36
C GLU A 106 8.39 -9.99 -5.41
N ASN A 107 8.20 -9.25 -6.51
CA ASN A 107 8.77 -7.92 -6.62
C ASN A 107 8.19 -6.96 -5.57
N THR A 108 6.91 -7.12 -5.29
CA THR A 108 6.25 -6.28 -4.29
C THR A 108 6.85 -6.51 -2.91
N VAL A 109 7.12 -7.77 -2.57
CA VAL A 109 7.75 -8.10 -1.30
C VAL A 109 9.15 -7.46 -1.24
N GLU A 110 9.92 -7.58 -2.31
CA GLU A 110 11.26 -7.00 -2.35
C GLU A 110 11.23 -5.49 -2.19
N LYS A 111 10.31 -4.83 -2.88
CA LYS A 111 10.16 -3.38 -2.78
C LYS A 111 9.74 -2.97 -1.38
N THR A 112 8.88 -3.75 -0.75
CA THR A 112 8.43 -3.47 0.60
C THR A 112 9.60 -3.56 1.57
N ILE A 113 10.39 -4.61 1.47
CA ILE A 113 11.55 -4.79 2.33
C ILE A 113 12.56 -3.67 2.12
N SER A 114 12.81 -3.32 0.86
CA SER A 114 13.73 -2.25 0.54
C SER A 114 13.25 -0.92 1.15
N TRP A 115 11.94 -0.66 1.05
CA TRP A 115 11.39 0.56 1.63
C TRP A 115 11.52 0.57 3.16
N LEU A 116 11.28 -0.57 3.81
CA LEU A 116 11.39 -0.65 5.26
C LEU A 116 12.79 -0.29 5.72
N LYS A 117 13.80 -0.68 4.94
CA LYS A 117 15.19 -0.40 5.28
C LYS A 117 15.66 0.96 4.81
N SER A 118 14.81 1.71 4.10
CA SER A 118 15.15 3.04 3.63
C SER A 118 14.70 4.10 4.63
N SER A 119 14.92 5.36 4.29
CA SER A 119 14.46 6.47 5.11
C SER A 119 13.23 7.16 4.51
N ASP A 120 12.66 6.60 3.43
CA ASP A 120 11.47 7.17 2.80
C ASP A 120 10.31 7.21 3.79
N GLU A 121 9.65 8.36 3.86
CA GLU A 121 8.54 8.52 4.78
C GLU A 121 7.19 8.09 4.21
N PHE A 122 7.09 8.04 2.89
CA PHE A 122 5.86 7.62 2.23
C PHE A 122 6.15 7.03 0.87
N ARG A 123 5.44 5.96 0.52
CA ARG A 123 5.54 5.36 -0.80
C ARG A 123 4.29 4.55 -1.13
N GLU A 124 4.01 4.40 -2.43
CA GLU A 124 2.96 3.52 -2.90
C GLU A 124 3.58 2.50 -3.82
N ILE A 125 3.08 1.26 -3.76
CA ILE A 125 3.53 0.19 -4.63
C ILE A 125 2.33 -0.35 -5.39
N SER A 126 2.44 -0.45 -6.71
CA SER A 126 1.37 -0.95 -7.57
C SER A 126 1.96 -1.63 -8.78
N ASN A 127 1.10 -2.27 -9.60
CA ASN A 127 1.59 -2.88 -10.83
C ASN A 127 1.87 -1.85 -11.92
N GLN A 128 1.54 -0.59 -11.68
CA GLN A 128 1.78 0.47 -12.65
C GLN A 128 3.24 0.89 -12.67
N GLN A 129 3.98 0.51 -11.65
CA GLN A 129 5.38 0.83 -11.58
C GLN A 129 6.18 -0.29 -12.23
N PRO A 130 6.95 0.01 -13.27
CA PRO A 130 7.77 -1.02 -13.88
C PRO A 130 8.73 -1.60 -12.85
N PRO A 131 9.04 -2.89 -12.94
CA PRO A 131 9.98 -3.49 -12.00
C PRO A 131 11.34 -2.89 -12.24
N GLU A 132 12.20 -3.05 -11.34
CA GLU A 132 13.51 -2.66 -11.34
C GLU A 132 14.05 -1.73 -12.33
N ARG A 133 13.80 -1.87 -13.57
CA ARG A 133 14.37 -1.06 -14.60
C ARG A 133 14.06 0.41 -14.41
N ALA A 134 12.82 0.71 -14.10
CA ALA A 134 12.43 2.09 -13.85
C ALA A 134 13.12 2.61 -12.61
N ALA A 135 13.27 1.75 -11.64
CA ALA A 135 13.93 2.15 -10.41
C ALA A 135 15.38 2.55 -10.69
N LYS A 136 16.04 1.85 -11.57
CA LYS A 136 17.41 2.20 -11.90
C LYS A 136 17.48 3.53 -12.61
N ILE A 137 16.57 3.75 -13.53
CA ILE A 137 16.55 4.99 -14.27
C ILE A 137 16.20 6.14 -13.35
N GLY A 138 15.18 5.93 -12.59
CA GLY A 138 14.70 6.97 -11.72
C GLY A 138 15.69 7.34 -10.66
N SER A 139 16.52 6.43 -10.36
CA SER A 139 17.37 6.76 -9.30
C SER A 139 18.53 7.48 -9.76
N SER A 140 18.81 7.24 -10.71
CA SER A 140 19.82 7.87 -10.99
C SER A 140 19.58 9.17 -10.72
N GLU A 141 19.24 9.01 -10.70
CA GLU A 141 19.13 9.93 -10.49
C GLU A 141 19.02 10.30 -9.52
N GLU A 142 19.20 9.68 -9.47
CA GLU A 142 19.25 9.90 -8.68
C GLU A 142 19.54 10.08 -8.19
#